data_ac5fd56eb84fec9e92bbf5c899140b43
#
_entry.id   ac5fd56eb84fec9e92bbf5c899140b43
#
_cell.length_a   1.000
_cell.length_b   1.000
_cell.length_c   1.000
_cell.angle_alpha   90.00
_cell.angle_beta   90.00
_cell.angle_gamma   90.00
#
_symmetry.space_group_name_H-M   'P 1'
#
loop_
_entity.id
_entity.type
_entity.pdbx_description
1 polymer ?
#
loop_
_entity_poly.entity_id
_entity_poly.type
_entity_poly.pdbx_seq_one_letter_code
_entity_poly.pdbx_strand_id
1 'polypeptide(L)'
;MKYTGNFFSLPNEIFLLGLSPGELAVYCYLRRCENQKTHQCWPSYKTIGDAVGMCANTVSRYVKRLEARGLIAVEPTKVTTKAGVTRNGTLQFTVLPPQDVIARHYERELEELELETERQRLQKILAEQNQNDPCASL
;
A
#
# COMPACT_ATOMS: atom_id res chain seq x y z
N MET A 1 -25.46 -10.08 -17.32
CA MET A 1 -24.56 -9.75 -18.46
C MET A 1 -23.19 -10.31 -18.18
N LYS A 2 -22.69 -11.22 -19.03
CA LYS A 2 -21.32 -11.72 -18.90
C LYS A 2 -20.35 -10.73 -19.51
N TYR A 3 -19.40 -10.22 -18.72
CA TYR A 3 -18.35 -9.36 -19.21
C TYR A 3 -17.23 -10.20 -19.82
N THR A 4 -17.01 -10.08 -21.12
CA THR A 4 -16.05 -10.90 -21.89
C THR A 4 -14.78 -10.14 -22.29
N GLY A 5 -14.64 -8.86 -21.89
CA GLY A 5 -13.46 -8.07 -22.22
C GLY A 5 -12.27 -8.35 -21.32
N ASN A 6 -11.13 -7.76 -21.65
CA ASN A 6 -9.95 -7.78 -20.80
C ASN A 6 -10.22 -7.03 -19.49
N PHE A 7 -9.88 -7.65 -18.40
CA PHE A 7 -10.01 -7.03 -17.09
C PHE A 7 -8.87 -7.48 -16.19
N PHE A 8 -8.63 -6.73 -15.14
CA PHE A 8 -7.72 -7.11 -14.07
C PHE A 8 -8.49 -7.14 -12.75
N SER A 9 -7.97 -7.87 -11.77
CA SER A 9 -8.61 -7.98 -10.47
C SER A 9 -7.81 -7.26 -9.40
N LEU A 10 -8.52 -6.79 -8.37
CA LEU A 10 -7.94 -6.22 -7.17
C LEU A 10 -8.45 -7.00 -5.96
N PRO A 11 -7.64 -7.15 -4.90
CA PRO A 11 -8.15 -7.68 -3.65
C PRO A 11 -9.17 -6.71 -3.06
N ASN A 12 -10.25 -7.23 -2.50
CA ASN A 12 -11.30 -6.41 -1.90
C ASN A 12 -10.75 -5.58 -0.74
N GLU A 13 -9.78 -6.10 -0.02
CA GLU A 13 -9.17 -5.49 1.16
C GLU A 13 -8.29 -4.28 0.82
N ILE A 14 -8.06 -3.99 -0.46
CA ILE A 14 -7.26 -2.82 -0.85
C ILE A 14 -7.83 -1.51 -0.29
N PHE A 15 -9.13 -1.45 -0.11
CA PHE A 15 -9.80 -0.28 0.44
C PHE A 15 -9.60 -0.10 1.94
N LEU A 16 -9.14 -1.14 2.64
CA LEU A 16 -8.85 -1.09 4.07
C LEU A 16 -7.47 -0.50 4.37
N LEU A 17 -6.60 -0.41 3.37
CA LEU A 17 -5.21 0.02 3.56
C LEU A 17 -5.04 1.54 3.66
N GLY A 18 -6.09 2.31 3.48
CA GLY A 18 -6.04 3.76 3.59
C GLY A 18 -5.31 4.45 2.44
N LEU A 19 -5.34 3.87 1.24
CA LEU A 19 -4.73 4.48 0.07
C LEU A 19 -5.51 5.74 -0.33
N SER A 20 -4.78 6.80 -0.68
CA SER A 20 -5.40 7.98 -1.29
C SER A 20 -5.93 7.64 -2.68
N PRO A 21 -6.87 8.43 -3.23
CA PRO A 21 -7.37 8.20 -4.59
C PRO A 21 -6.25 8.14 -5.63
N GLY A 22 -5.22 8.98 -5.51
CA GLY A 22 -4.09 8.98 -6.41
C GLY A 22 -3.22 7.72 -6.29
N GLU A 23 -2.94 7.28 -5.07
CA GLU A 23 -2.22 6.03 -4.83
C GLU A 23 -2.98 4.84 -5.41
N LEU A 24 -4.29 4.79 -5.20
CA LEU A 24 -5.14 3.74 -5.72
C LEU A 24 -5.15 3.72 -7.25
N ALA A 25 -5.25 4.88 -7.89
CA ALA A 25 -5.25 4.99 -9.34
C ALA A 25 -3.93 4.47 -9.93
N VAL A 26 -2.81 4.88 -9.37
CA VAL A 26 -1.47 4.42 -9.82
C VAL A 26 -1.32 2.92 -9.61
N TYR A 27 -1.72 2.42 -8.45
CA TYR A 27 -1.68 0.99 -8.15
C TYR A 27 -2.53 0.17 -9.12
N CYS A 28 -3.74 0.61 -9.41
CA CYS A 28 -4.62 -0.03 -10.39
C CYS A 28 -3.99 -0.11 -11.76
N TYR A 29 -3.36 0.97 -12.21
CA TYR A 29 -2.71 0.99 -13.51
C TYR A 29 -1.53 0.01 -13.59
N LEU A 30 -0.71 -0.05 -12.53
CA LEU A 30 0.39 -1.02 -12.45
C LEU A 30 -0.12 -2.47 -12.43
N ARG A 31 -1.22 -2.73 -11.73
CA ARG A 31 -1.87 -4.05 -11.73
C ARG A 31 -2.35 -4.43 -13.13
N ARG A 32 -2.90 -3.47 -13.87
CA ARG A 32 -3.31 -3.69 -15.25
C ARG A 32 -2.12 -4.04 -16.16
N CYS A 33 -0.98 -3.39 -15.93
CA CYS A 33 0.21 -3.52 -16.79
C CYS A 33 1.09 -4.72 -16.45
N GLU A 34 0.95 -5.31 -15.26
CA GLU A 34 1.82 -6.39 -14.82
C GLU A 34 1.71 -7.64 -15.68
N ASN A 35 2.83 -8.30 -15.87
CA ASN A 35 2.86 -9.63 -16.46
C ASN A 35 2.29 -10.63 -15.44
N GLN A 36 1.34 -11.47 -15.85
CA GLN A 36 0.67 -12.42 -14.97
C GLN A 36 1.61 -13.45 -14.34
N LYS A 37 2.76 -13.71 -14.96
CA LYS A 37 3.74 -14.69 -14.46
C LYS A 37 4.81 -14.05 -13.58
N THR A 38 5.36 -12.90 -14.00
CA THR A 38 6.48 -12.25 -13.31
C THR A 38 6.04 -11.11 -12.40
N HIS A 39 4.82 -10.61 -12.54
CA HIS A 39 4.26 -9.46 -11.83
C HIS A 39 5.06 -8.17 -12.04
N GLN A 40 5.75 -8.08 -13.16
CA GLN A 40 6.62 -6.96 -13.52
C GLN A 40 6.06 -6.16 -14.68
N CYS A 41 6.35 -4.87 -14.71
CA CYS A 41 6.02 -3.97 -15.81
C CYS A 41 6.98 -2.79 -15.84
N TRP A 42 7.02 -2.12 -16.99
CA TRP A 42 8.00 -1.05 -17.25
C TRP A 42 7.37 0.24 -17.81
N PRO A 43 6.19 0.69 -17.37
CA PRO A 43 5.64 1.94 -17.86
C PRO A 43 6.45 3.13 -17.35
N SER A 44 6.62 4.17 -18.18
CA SER A 44 7.22 5.42 -17.72
C SER A 44 6.24 6.20 -16.83
N TYR A 45 6.76 7.11 -16.01
CA TYR A 45 5.91 8.00 -15.22
C TYR A 45 4.94 8.80 -16.09
N LYS A 46 5.39 9.21 -17.27
CA LYS A 46 4.53 9.91 -18.23
C LYS A 46 3.39 9.01 -18.71
N THR A 47 3.69 7.77 -19.05
CA THR A 47 2.68 6.79 -19.48
C THR A 47 1.64 6.55 -18.41
N ILE A 48 2.09 6.36 -17.17
CA ILE A 48 1.19 6.21 -16.02
C ILE A 48 0.34 7.47 -15.85
N GLY A 49 0.97 8.63 -15.88
CA GLY A 49 0.30 9.91 -15.72
C GLY A 49 -0.76 10.19 -16.78
N ASP A 50 -0.46 9.87 -18.04
CA ASP A 50 -1.41 10.01 -19.13
C ASP A 50 -2.63 9.10 -18.94
N ALA A 51 -2.42 7.91 -18.40
CA ALA A 51 -3.51 6.95 -18.15
C ALA A 51 -4.41 7.35 -16.98
N VAL A 52 -3.84 7.93 -15.92
CA VAL A 52 -4.57 8.24 -14.68
C VAL A 52 -4.86 9.73 -14.50
N GLY A 53 -4.46 10.57 -15.46
CA GLY A 53 -4.74 12.01 -15.43
C GLY A 53 -3.88 12.81 -14.45
N MET A 54 -2.60 12.44 -14.31
CA MET A 54 -1.65 13.09 -13.42
C MET A 54 -0.36 13.46 -14.15
N CYS A 55 0.35 14.49 -13.66
CA CYS A 55 1.69 14.78 -14.18
C CYS A 55 2.71 13.76 -13.64
N ALA A 56 3.85 13.64 -14.33
CA ALA A 56 4.90 12.69 -13.98
C ALA A 56 5.44 12.88 -12.56
N ASN A 57 5.57 14.11 -12.09
CA ASN A 57 6.03 14.41 -10.73
C ASN A 57 5.05 13.90 -9.67
N THR A 58 3.77 14.03 -9.91
CA THR A 58 2.73 13.52 -9.02
C THR A 58 2.74 12.00 -9.00
N VAL A 59 2.87 11.35 -10.16
CA VAL A 59 3.02 9.90 -10.27
C VAL A 59 4.23 9.42 -9.47
N SER A 60 5.37 10.09 -9.60
CA SER A 60 6.59 9.75 -8.85
C SER A 60 6.35 9.76 -7.34
N ARG A 61 5.62 10.75 -6.83
CA ARG A 61 5.29 10.81 -5.39
C ARG A 61 4.42 9.64 -4.95
N TYR A 62 3.41 9.30 -5.72
CA TYR A 62 2.53 8.18 -5.39
C TYR A 62 3.23 6.83 -5.51
N VAL A 63 4.12 6.68 -6.49
CA VAL A 63 4.95 5.48 -6.62
C VAL A 63 5.82 5.28 -5.37
N LYS A 64 6.46 6.33 -4.88
CA LYS A 64 7.26 6.28 -3.66
C LYS A 64 6.42 5.90 -2.43
N ARG A 65 5.20 6.40 -2.34
CA ARG A 65 4.28 6.05 -1.25
C ARG A 65 3.86 4.59 -1.32
N LEU A 66 3.54 4.08 -2.51
CA LEU A 66 3.19 2.67 -2.71
C LEU A 66 4.36 1.75 -2.38
N GLU A 67 5.57 2.14 -2.75
CA GLU A 67 6.79 1.42 -2.40
C GLU A 67 6.99 1.37 -0.88
N ALA A 68 6.80 2.50 -0.21
CA ALA A 68 6.90 2.59 1.24
C ALA A 68 5.86 1.71 1.96
N ARG A 69 4.68 1.52 1.36
CA ARG A 69 3.65 0.64 1.90
C ARG A 69 3.94 -0.85 1.68
N GLY A 70 4.90 -1.18 0.82
CA GLY A 70 5.23 -2.56 0.47
C GLY A 70 4.33 -3.18 -0.59
N LEU A 71 3.57 -2.38 -1.33
CA LEU A 71 2.69 -2.84 -2.39
C LEU A 71 3.40 -3.03 -3.72
N ILE A 72 4.46 -2.29 -3.95
CA ILE A 72 5.29 -2.39 -5.16
C ILE A 72 6.77 -2.32 -4.79
N ALA A 73 7.61 -2.85 -5.66
CA ALA A 73 9.05 -2.65 -5.65
C ALA A 73 9.46 -1.96 -6.94
N VAL A 74 10.37 -1.01 -6.85
CA VAL A 74 10.85 -0.23 -7.99
C VAL A 74 12.35 -0.43 -8.11
N GLU A 75 12.79 -0.87 -9.27
CA GLU A 75 14.21 -1.09 -9.55
C GLU A 75 14.62 -0.34 -10.82
N PRO A 76 15.77 0.33 -10.82
CA PRO A 76 16.29 0.93 -12.03
C PRO A 76 16.77 -0.14 -13.00
N THR A 77 16.48 0.03 -14.28
CA THR A 77 17.04 -0.83 -15.33
C THR A 77 18.18 -0.11 -16.03
N LYS A 78 19.17 -0.85 -16.46
CA LYS A 78 20.29 -0.33 -17.24
C LYS A 78 20.26 -0.93 -18.63
N VAL A 79 20.34 -0.07 -19.63
CA VAL A 79 20.39 -0.49 -21.04
C VAL A 79 21.79 -0.17 -21.56
N THR A 80 22.46 -1.20 -22.10
CA THR A 80 23.76 -1.03 -22.76
C THR A 80 23.52 -0.79 -24.26
N THR A 81 23.98 0.37 -24.76
CA THR A 81 23.88 0.69 -26.17
C THR A 81 24.93 -0.08 -26.99
N LYS A 82 24.76 -0.13 -28.32
CA LYS A 82 25.72 -0.79 -29.23
C LYS A 82 27.14 -0.19 -29.14
N ALA A 83 27.27 1.04 -28.66
CA ALA A 83 28.55 1.71 -28.42
C ALA A 83 29.18 1.37 -27.06
N GLY A 84 28.61 0.45 -26.29
CA GLY A 84 29.11 0.06 -24.96
C GLY A 84 28.81 1.05 -23.85
N VAL A 85 27.98 2.08 -24.08
CA VAL A 85 27.60 3.08 -23.09
C VAL A 85 26.38 2.55 -22.33
N THR A 86 26.49 2.48 -21.00
CA THR A 86 25.38 2.07 -20.12
C THR A 86 24.53 3.30 -19.80
N ARG A 87 23.26 3.26 -20.11
CA ARG A 87 22.28 4.31 -19.78
C ARG A 87 21.22 3.77 -18.84
N ASN A 88 20.64 4.65 -18.03
CA ASN A 88 19.47 4.29 -17.24
C ASN A 88 18.29 4.06 -18.19
N GLY A 89 17.69 2.87 -18.11
CA GLY A 89 16.46 2.54 -18.82
C GLY A 89 15.23 2.96 -18.04
N THR A 90 14.06 2.50 -18.49
CA THR A 90 12.81 2.68 -17.74
C THR A 90 12.87 1.94 -16.42
N LEU A 91 12.16 2.46 -15.41
CA LEU A 91 12.05 1.79 -14.11
C LEU A 91 11.28 0.48 -14.25
N GLN A 92 11.74 -0.54 -13.56
CA GLN A 92 11.03 -1.81 -13.44
C GLN A 92 10.17 -1.78 -12.19
N PHE A 93 8.86 -1.96 -12.39
CA PHE A 93 7.90 -2.06 -11.29
C PHE A 93 7.55 -3.54 -11.09
N THR A 94 7.66 -3.99 -9.86
CA THR A 94 7.19 -5.33 -9.47
C THR A 94 6.01 -5.13 -8.53
N VAL A 95 4.86 -5.69 -8.89
CA VAL A 95 3.68 -5.66 -8.02
C VAL A 95 3.84 -6.79 -7.01
N LEU A 96 4.00 -6.42 -5.74
CA LEU A 96 4.20 -7.37 -4.65
C LEU A 96 2.86 -7.97 -4.22
N PRO A 97 2.86 -9.20 -3.65
CA PRO A 97 1.63 -9.78 -3.13
C PRO A 97 1.00 -8.87 -2.06
N PRO A 98 -0.24 -8.42 -2.24
CA PRO A 98 -0.88 -7.53 -1.27
C PRO A 98 -1.25 -8.22 0.04
N GLN A 99 -1.24 -9.55 0.06
CA GLN A 99 -1.60 -10.35 1.22
C GLN A 99 -0.74 -10.02 2.45
N ASP A 100 0.55 -9.78 2.26
CA ASP A 100 1.47 -9.44 3.36
C ASP A 100 1.13 -8.09 3.99
N VAL A 101 0.78 -7.11 3.17
CA VAL A 101 0.38 -5.77 3.64
C VAL A 101 -0.97 -5.84 4.35
N ILE A 102 -1.90 -6.59 3.81
CA ILE A 102 -3.21 -6.83 4.39
C ILE A 102 -3.09 -7.54 5.74
N ALA A 103 -2.25 -8.57 5.82
CA ALA A 103 -2.01 -9.30 7.08
C ALA A 103 -1.44 -8.36 8.14
N ARG A 104 -0.48 -7.51 7.80
CA ARG A 104 0.06 -6.51 8.74
C ARG A 104 -0.97 -5.50 9.19
N HIS A 105 -1.88 -5.11 8.31
CA HIS A 105 -2.97 -4.22 8.66
C HIS A 105 -3.87 -4.85 9.73
N TYR A 106 -4.28 -6.10 9.56
CA TYR A 106 -5.10 -6.82 10.54
C TYR A 106 -4.36 -7.05 11.85
N GLU A 107 -3.07 -7.36 11.82
CA GLU A 107 -2.24 -7.50 13.02
C GLU A 107 -2.22 -6.20 13.84
N ARG A 108 -2.06 -5.05 13.18
CA ARG A 108 -2.10 -3.74 13.85
C ARG A 108 -3.45 -3.46 14.48
N GLU A 109 -4.54 -3.78 13.79
CA GLU A 109 -5.89 -3.60 14.33
C GLU A 109 -6.10 -4.47 15.57
N LEU A 110 -5.64 -5.72 15.56
CA LEU A 110 -5.71 -6.60 16.70
C LEU A 110 -4.89 -6.07 17.88
N GLU A 111 -3.67 -5.60 17.64
CA GLU A 111 -2.82 -5.01 18.68
C GLU A 111 -3.47 -3.77 19.29
N GLU A 112 -4.05 -2.90 18.48
CA GLU A 112 -4.77 -1.71 18.95
C GLU A 112 -5.97 -2.08 19.81
N LEU A 113 -6.75 -3.09 19.39
CA LEU A 113 -7.89 -3.59 20.15
C LEU A 113 -7.46 -4.20 21.48
N GLU A 114 -6.38 -4.96 21.50
CA GLU A 114 -5.84 -5.54 22.74
C GLU A 114 -5.37 -4.46 23.71
N LEU A 115 -4.64 -3.44 23.19
CA LEU A 115 -4.21 -2.31 24.00
C LEU A 115 -5.39 -1.53 24.57
N GLU A 116 -6.41 -1.28 23.76
CA GLU A 116 -7.62 -0.58 24.22
C GLU A 116 -8.35 -1.38 25.29
N THR A 117 -8.47 -2.68 25.11
CA THR A 117 -9.09 -3.58 26.09
C THR A 117 -8.33 -3.55 27.41
N GLU A 118 -6.99 -3.59 27.37
CA GLU A 118 -6.17 -3.47 28.58
C GLU A 118 -6.33 -2.13 29.27
N ARG A 119 -6.37 -1.03 28.51
CA ARG A 119 -6.61 0.31 29.06
C ARG A 119 -7.95 0.39 29.76
N GLN A 120 -9.01 -0.13 29.16
CA GLN A 120 -10.34 -0.16 29.75
C GLN A 120 -10.35 -0.99 31.03
N ARG A 121 -9.68 -2.13 31.03
CA ARG A 121 -9.55 -3.00 32.21
C ARG A 121 -8.82 -2.28 33.34
N LEU A 122 -7.70 -1.61 33.05
CA LEU A 122 -6.92 -0.86 34.01
C LEU A 122 -7.71 0.33 34.58
N GLN A 123 -8.42 1.06 33.72
CA GLN A 123 -9.28 2.17 34.16
C GLN A 123 -10.38 1.69 35.08
N LYS A 124 -10.98 0.54 34.79
CA LYS A 124 -12.01 -0.06 35.64
C LYS A 124 -11.46 -0.47 37.01
N ILE A 125 -10.27 -1.08 37.04
CA ILE A 125 -9.60 -1.47 38.29
C ILE A 125 -9.26 -0.24 39.11
N LEU A 126 -8.73 0.84 38.48
CA LEU A 126 -8.42 2.09 39.18
C LEU A 126 -9.67 2.76 39.72
N ALA A 127 -10.77 2.75 38.98
CA ALA A 127 -12.04 3.29 39.45
C ALA A 127 -12.60 2.51 40.64
N GLU A 128 -12.48 1.19 40.63
CA GLU A 128 -12.87 0.34 41.76
C GLU A 128 -12.01 0.58 43.00
N GLN A 129 -10.68 0.73 42.81
CA GLN A 129 -9.77 1.06 43.92
C GLN A 129 -10.09 2.44 44.53
N ASN A 130 -10.37 3.43 43.72
CA ASN A 130 -10.74 4.76 44.18
C ASN A 130 -12.07 4.76 44.96
N GLN A 131 -13.03 3.91 44.58
CA GLN A 131 -14.29 3.77 45.29
C GLN A 131 -14.12 3.05 46.65
N ASN A 132 -13.15 2.15 46.74
CA ASN A 132 -12.88 1.37 47.95
C ASN A 132 -11.83 2.01 48.87
N ASP A 133 -11.22 3.13 48.46
CA ASP A 133 -10.23 3.84 49.27
C ASP A 133 -10.92 4.77 50.25
N PRO A 134 -10.78 4.54 51.58
CA PRO A 134 -11.41 5.39 52.59
C PRO A 134 -10.87 6.82 52.59
N CYS A 135 -9.69 7.08 52.01
CA CYS A 135 -9.15 8.42 51.87
C CYS A 135 -9.76 9.19 50.71
N ALA A 136 -10.41 8.53 49.75
CA ALA A 136 -11.07 9.18 48.61
C ALA A 136 -12.45 9.71 48.91
N SER A 137 -12.99 9.47 50.11
CA SER A 137 -14.33 9.89 50.55
C SER A 137 -14.36 11.25 51.22
N LEU A 138 -13.28 11.98 51.23
CA LEU A 138 -13.19 13.34 51.78
C LEU A 138 -13.53 14.42 50.77
#